data_607d3dcd4d6b6d5617d995ede4d7b53c
#
_entry.id   607d3dcd4d6b6d5617d995ede4d7b53c
#
_cell.length_a   1.000
_cell.length_b   1.000
_cell.length_c   1.000
_cell.angle_alpha   90.00
_cell.angle_beta   90.00
_cell.angle_gamma   90.00
#
_symmetry.space_group_name_H-M   'P 1'
#
loop_
_entity.id
_entity.type
_entity.pdbx_description
1 polymer ?
#
loop_
_entity_poly.entity_id
_entity_poly.type
_entity_poly.pdbx_seq_one_letter_code
_entity_poly.pdbx_strand_id
1 'polypeptide(L)'
;EVQAVPDCAEFFYAFRKNHPDYTICLIASSMEFTEFEYSHPDVFEIFRMRPMTFEEYMIASKAHPFIDAISKHKDTPLTNLEIGAITSMLREYLLVGGMPGVVHAYLKNRDLSIIRPMQEALLEDYVQLMKQTYPVALYQRCKRIFRSIPEQLARENKKFMYKSVDSNARS
;
A
#
# COMPACT_ATOMS: atom_id res chain seq x y z
N GLU A 1 12.72 -8.87 -9.01
CA GLU A 1 11.38 -9.48 -8.84
C GLU A 1 11.51 -11.00 -8.85
N VAL A 2 11.65 -11.59 -7.66
CA VAL A 2 11.95 -13.03 -7.53
C VAL A 2 10.77 -13.93 -7.94
N GLN A 3 9.53 -13.40 -7.93
CA GLN A 3 8.35 -14.15 -8.39
C GLN A 3 8.41 -14.54 -9.88
N ALA A 4 9.27 -13.91 -10.67
CA ALA A 4 9.45 -14.24 -12.08
C ALA A 4 10.38 -15.45 -12.30
N VAL A 5 10.99 -15.97 -11.23
CA VAL A 5 11.94 -17.08 -11.30
C VAL A 5 11.30 -18.34 -10.71
N PRO A 6 11.02 -19.37 -11.49
CA PRO A 6 10.52 -20.66 -10.98
C PRO A 6 11.46 -21.23 -9.92
N ASP A 7 10.89 -21.88 -8.90
CA ASP A 7 11.61 -22.58 -7.83
C ASP A 7 12.62 -21.71 -7.05
N CYS A 8 12.48 -20.38 -7.11
CA CYS A 8 13.43 -19.49 -6.46
C CYS A 8 13.43 -19.65 -4.93
N ALA A 9 12.29 -20.05 -4.32
CA ALA A 9 12.21 -20.32 -2.88
C ALA A 9 13.15 -21.44 -2.48
N GLU A 10 13.10 -22.58 -3.18
CA GLU A 10 13.96 -23.74 -2.93
C GLU A 10 15.43 -23.41 -3.15
N PHE A 11 15.72 -22.65 -4.22
CA PHE A 11 17.09 -22.21 -4.50
C PHE A 11 17.65 -21.37 -3.35
N PHE A 12 16.92 -20.37 -2.87
CA PHE A 12 17.39 -19.50 -1.78
C PHE A 12 17.41 -20.21 -0.44
N TYR A 13 16.51 -21.16 -0.20
CA TYR A 13 16.56 -22.04 0.96
C TYR A 13 17.85 -22.87 0.97
N ALA A 14 18.16 -23.55 -0.13
CA ALA A 14 19.38 -24.36 -0.27
C ALA A 14 20.64 -23.46 -0.17
N PHE A 15 20.64 -22.31 -0.80
CA PHE A 15 21.73 -21.35 -0.74
C PHE A 15 21.99 -20.90 0.71
N ARG A 16 20.93 -20.49 1.44
CA ARG A 16 21.04 -20.06 2.83
C ARG A 16 21.58 -21.15 3.75
N LYS A 17 21.18 -22.41 3.52
CA LYS A 17 21.67 -23.56 4.28
C LYS A 17 23.16 -23.79 4.08
N ASN A 18 23.66 -23.60 2.85
CA ASN A 18 25.08 -23.79 2.52
C ASN A 18 25.94 -22.57 2.84
N HIS A 19 25.33 -21.39 2.99
CA HIS A 19 26.00 -20.11 3.20
C HIS A 19 25.35 -19.34 4.36
N PRO A 20 25.47 -19.79 5.61
CA PRO A 20 24.79 -19.19 6.78
C PRO A 20 25.25 -17.77 7.10
N ASP A 21 26.39 -17.34 6.65
CA ASP A 21 26.95 -16.01 6.92
C ASP A 21 26.36 -14.90 6.02
N TYR A 22 25.59 -15.28 4.99
CA TYR A 22 24.99 -14.30 4.08
C TYR A 22 23.57 -13.92 4.53
N THR A 23 23.30 -12.64 4.58
CA THR A 23 21.93 -12.10 4.66
C THR A 23 21.41 -11.88 3.24
N ILE A 24 20.27 -12.49 2.93
CA ILE A 24 19.66 -12.40 1.60
C ILE A 24 18.37 -11.60 1.73
N CYS A 25 18.22 -10.54 0.93
CA CYS A 25 17.00 -9.77 0.84
C CYS A 25 16.34 -10.02 -0.51
N LEU A 26 15.13 -10.59 -0.48
CA LEU A 26 14.32 -10.86 -1.66
C LEU A 26 13.21 -9.83 -1.77
N ILE A 27 13.01 -9.27 -2.96
CA ILE A 27 11.98 -8.26 -3.21
C ILE A 27 11.00 -8.80 -4.26
N ALA A 28 9.71 -8.71 -3.94
CA ALA A 28 8.63 -9.11 -4.82
C ALA A 28 7.50 -8.07 -4.81
N SER A 29 6.85 -7.88 -5.94
CA SER A 29 5.70 -6.96 -6.11
C SER A 29 4.35 -7.68 -6.21
N SER A 30 4.35 -9.01 -6.28
CA SER A 30 3.14 -9.82 -6.46
C SER A 30 2.66 -10.46 -5.16
N MET A 31 1.33 -10.59 -5.02
CA MET A 31 0.70 -11.32 -3.91
C MET A 31 0.83 -12.85 -4.02
N GLU A 32 1.33 -13.38 -5.14
CA GLU A 32 1.52 -14.81 -5.37
C GLU A 32 2.71 -15.39 -4.57
N PHE A 33 3.36 -14.57 -3.77
CA PHE A 33 4.52 -14.92 -2.97
C PHE A 33 4.21 -15.73 -1.70
N THR A 34 3.01 -16.26 -1.61
CA THR A 34 2.57 -17.11 -0.48
C THR A 34 3.36 -18.42 -0.36
N GLU A 35 3.96 -18.90 -1.44
CA GLU A 35 4.76 -20.12 -1.40
C GLU A 35 5.93 -20.03 -0.41
N PHE A 36 6.59 -18.87 -0.31
CA PHE A 36 7.67 -18.67 0.66
C PHE A 36 7.19 -18.68 2.11
N GLU A 37 5.99 -18.14 2.39
CA GLU A 37 5.41 -18.15 3.74
C GLU A 37 5.15 -19.58 4.22
N TYR A 38 4.75 -20.47 3.31
CA TYR A 38 4.30 -21.83 3.66
C TYR A 38 5.38 -22.88 3.51
N SER A 39 6.31 -22.70 2.56
CA SER A 39 7.34 -23.73 2.30
C SER A 39 8.42 -23.76 3.37
N HIS A 40 8.88 -22.59 3.84
CA HIS A 40 10.03 -22.51 4.77
C HIS A 40 9.85 -21.38 5.79
N PRO A 41 8.83 -21.46 6.69
CA PRO A 41 8.51 -20.39 7.65
C PRO A 41 9.66 -20.09 8.64
N ASP A 42 10.51 -21.09 8.93
CA ASP A 42 11.64 -20.95 9.86
C ASP A 42 12.88 -20.27 9.24
N VAL A 43 12.87 -20.04 7.93
CA VAL A 43 14.03 -19.51 7.18
C VAL A 43 13.81 -18.13 6.64
N PHE A 44 12.57 -17.80 6.27
CA PHE A 44 12.21 -16.52 5.67
C PHE A 44 11.41 -15.66 6.64
N GLU A 45 11.90 -14.45 6.89
CA GLU A 45 11.14 -13.40 7.56
C GLU A 45 10.50 -12.50 6.50
N ILE A 46 9.18 -12.37 6.53
CA ILE A 46 8.42 -11.65 5.51
C ILE A 46 8.01 -10.27 6.00
N PHE A 47 8.54 -9.26 5.34
CA PHE A 47 8.19 -7.86 5.57
C PHE A 47 7.23 -7.36 4.48
N ARG A 48 5.98 -7.08 4.87
CA ARG A 48 4.98 -6.54 3.94
C ARG A 48 5.07 -5.02 3.91
N MET A 49 5.61 -4.48 2.82
CA MET A 49 5.61 -3.03 2.59
C MET A 49 4.18 -2.56 2.32
N ARG A 50 3.72 -1.61 3.12
CA ARG A 50 2.40 -0.96 2.99
C ARG A 50 2.58 0.50 2.63
N PRO A 51 1.53 1.17 2.12
CA PRO A 51 1.53 2.64 2.04
C PRO A 51 1.84 3.25 3.41
N MET A 52 2.46 4.41 3.42
CA MET A 52 2.79 5.13 4.65
C MET A 52 1.52 5.39 5.46
N THR A 53 1.61 5.17 6.75
CA THR A 53 0.58 5.56 7.72
C THR A 53 0.55 7.08 7.92
N PHE A 54 -0.48 7.59 8.58
CA PHE A 54 -0.52 9.02 8.93
C PHE A 54 0.62 9.43 9.87
N GLU A 55 1.02 8.55 10.78
CA GLU A 55 2.16 8.78 11.65
C GLU A 55 3.46 8.90 10.87
N GLU A 56 3.72 7.97 9.93
CA GLU A 56 4.90 8.03 9.05
C GLU A 56 4.89 9.28 8.16
N TYR A 57 3.70 9.72 7.70
CA TYR A 57 3.55 10.98 6.99
C TYR A 57 3.91 12.18 7.87
N MET A 58 3.47 12.19 9.15
CA MET A 58 3.85 13.24 10.10
C MET A 58 5.37 13.25 10.36
N ILE A 59 5.99 12.08 10.49
CA ILE A 59 7.46 11.95 10.62
C ILE A 59 8.15 12.56 9.40
N ALA A 60 7.73 12.17 8.20
CA ALA A 60 8.27 12.69 6.94
C ALA A 60 8.09 14.22 6.81
N SER A 61 6.98 14.74 7.35
CA SER A 61 6.67 16.18 7.40
C SER A 61 7.40 16.93 8.53
N LYS A 62 8.23 16.23 9.32
CA LYS A 62 8.95 16.77 10.51
C LYS A 62 8.01 17.31 11.60
N ALA A 63 6.85 16.71 11.74
CA ALA A 63 5.79 17.13 12.68
C ALA A 63 5.87 16.38 14.04
N HIS A 64 7.07 16.09 14.52
CA HIS A 64 7.31 15.34 15.77
C HIS A 64 6.56 15.85 17.00
N PRO A 65 6.43 17.17 17.24
CA PRO A 65 5.67 17.67 18.40
C PRO A 65 4.21 17.22 18.42
N PHE A 66 3.57 17.08 17.26
CA PHE A 66 2.19 16.59 17.18
C PHE A 66 2.06 15.09 17.39
N ILE A 67 3.08 14.31 17.01
CA ILE A 67 3.15 12.87 17.30
C ILE A 67 3.24 12.66 18.81
N ASP A 68 4.12 13.42 19.48
CA ASP A 68 4.27 13.37 20.93
C ASP A 68 2.98 13.80 21.66
N ALA A 69 2.29 14.83 21.15
CA ALA A 69 1.01 15.28 21.69
C ALA A 69 -0.07 14.18 21.57
N ILE A 70 -0.16 13.51 20.40
CA ILE A 70 -1.09 12.40 20.20
C ILE A 70 -0.77 11.22 21.13
N SER A 71 0.50 10.87 21.32
CA SER A 71 0.91 9.76 22.18
C SER A 71 0.53 10.00 23.64
N LYS A 72 0.59 11.26 24.08
CA LYS A 72 0.30 11.68 25.46
C LYS A 72 -1.18 12.07 25.69
N HIS A 73 -2.02 12.06 24.65
CA HIS A 73 -3.41 12.61 24.75
C HIS A 73 -4.28 11.87 25.77
N LYS A 74 -3.97 10.63 26.16
CA LYS A 74 -4.70 9.88 27.18
C LYS A 74 -4.59 10.52 28.57
N ASP A 75 -3.44 11.12 28.84
CA ASP A 75 -3.12 11.73 30.14
C ASP A 75 -3.27 13.26 30.10
N THR A 76 -3.08 13.86 28.93
CA THR A 76 -3.15 15.32 28.72
C THR A 76 -3.99 15.60 27.47
N PRO A 77 -5.16 16.23 27.61
CA PRO A 77 -6.01 16.58 26.47
C PRO A 77 -5.27 17.48 25.47
N LEU A 78 -5.50 17.24 24.19
CA LEU A 78 -4.99 18.11 23.13
C LEU A 78 -5.62 19.50 23.22
N THR A 79 -4.82 20.52 23.00
CA THR A 79 -5.29 21.89 22.86
C THR A 79 -6.04 22.08 21.53
N ASN A 80 -6.89 23.11 21.45
CA ASN A 80 -7.58 23.44 20.20
C ASN A 80 -6.62 23.73 19.04
N LEU A 81 -5.45 24.30 19.33
CA LEU A 81 -4.42 24.56 18.33
C LEU A 81 -3.83 23.26 17.78
N GLU A 82 -3.50 22.30 18.65
CA GLU A 82 -2.98 20.98 18.26
C GLU A 82 -4.02 20.20 17.46
N ILE A 83 -5.28 20.18 17.91
CA ILE A 83 -6.38 19.55 17.17
C ILE A 83 -6.52 20.17 15.78
N GLY A 84 -6.49 21.49 15.66
CA GLY A 84 -6.57 22.18 14.37
C GLY A 84 -5.42 21.82 13.44
N ALA A 85 -4.19 21.83 13.94
CA ALA A 85 -3.00 21.49 13.17
C ALA A 85 -3.01 20.01 12.72
N ILE A 86 -3.27 19.07 13.63
CA ILE A 86 -3.34 17.64 13.34
C ILE A 86 -4.45 17.33 12.32
N THR A 87 -5.62 17.95 12.48
CA THR A 87 -6.75 17.80 11.54
C THR A 87 -6.39 18.32 10.15
N SER A 88 -5.68 19.45 10.06
CA SER A 88 -5.21 19.99 8.78
C SER A 88 -4.23 19.03 8.10
N MET A 89 -3.28 18.49 8.84
CA MET A 89 -2.32 17.50 8.33
C MET A 89 -3.01 16.20 7.92
N LEU A 90 -4.02 15.75 8.65
CA LEU A 90 -4.80 14.57 8.29
C LEU A 90 -5.55 14.78 6.97
N ARG A 91 -6.15 15.95 6.76
CA ARG A 91 -6.80 16.30 5.48
C ARG A 91 -5.81 16.30 4.33
N GLU A 92 -4.62 16.87 4.55
CA GLU A 92 -3.53 16.88 3.59
C GLU A 92 -3.10 15.44 3.24
N TYR A 93 -2.88 14.59 4.25
CA TYR A 93 -2.56 13.18 4.06
C TYR A 93 -3.64 12.42 3.27
N LEU A 94 -4.92 12.68 3.55
CA LEU A 94 -6.02 12.03 2.81
C LEU A 94 -6.07 12.45 1.33
N LEU A 95 -5.57 13.63 0.98
CA LEU A 95 -5.45 14.07 -0.41
C LEU A 95 -4.20 13.50 -1.10
N VAL A 96 -3.06 13.51 -0.41
CA VAL A 96 -1.76 13.06 -0.93
C VAL A 96 -1.68 11.53 -0.99
N GLY A 97 -2.29 10.87 -0.01
CA GLY A 97 -2.20 9.41 0.17
C GLY A 97 -0.89 8.98 0.81
N GLY A 98 -0.75 7.66 0.99
CA GLY A 98 0.41 7.06 1.66
C GLY A 98 1.48 6.50 0.72
N MET A 99 1.42 6.72 -0.59
CA MET A 99 2.45 6.23 -1.51
C MET A 99 3.74 7.03 -1.37
N PRO A 100 4.89 6.42 -0.99
CA PRO A 100 6.10 7.15 -0.62
C PRO A 100 6.60 8.12 -1.69
N GLY A 101 6.55 7.74 -2.97
CA GLY A 101 6.94 8.62 -4.09
C GLY A 101 6.06 9.86 -4.20
N VAL A 102 4.74 9.73 -3.98
CA VAL A 102 3.78 10.83 -4.01
C VAL A 102 4.00 11.74 -2.81
N VAL A 103 4.16 11.17 -1.61
CA VAL A 103 4.45 11.91 -0.37
C VAL A 103 5.76 12.71 -0.53
N HIS A 104 6.82 12.08 -1.04
CA HIS A 104 8.10 12.76 -1.28
C HIS A 104 7.95 13.96 -2.23
N ALA A 105 7.28 13.75 -3.37
CA ALA A 105 7.07 14.82 -4.35
C ALA A 105 6.28 15.99 -3.76
N TYR A 106 5.23 15.68 -3.00
CA TYR A 106 4.43 16.70 -2.33
C TYR A 106 5.22 17.48 -1.26
N LEU A 107 5.92 16.79 -0.37
CA LEU A 107 6.67 17.43 0.69
C LEU A 107 7.81 18.32 0.15
N LYS A 108 8.38 17.95 -0.99
CA LYS A 108 9.42 18.74 -1.67
C LYS A 108 8.88 20.02 -2.31
N ASN A 109 7.74 19.94 -2.97
CA ASN A 109 7.21 21.02 -3.80
C ASN A 109 6.04 21.79 -3.14
N ARG A 110 5.33 21.18 -2.18
CA ARG A 110 4.11 21.69 -1.56
C ARG A 110 3.03 22.08 -2.59
N ASP A 111 2.98 21.36 -3.70
CA ASP A 111 2.07 21.59 -4.82
C ASP A 111 1.14 20.40 -4.99
N LEU A 112 -0.15 20.60 -4.76
CA LEU A 112 -1.18 19.56 -4.92
C LEU A 112 -1.46 19.25 -6.40
N SER A 113 -1.13 20.16 -7.32
CA SER A 113 -1.41 19.95 -8.75
C SER A 113 -0.63 18.78 -9.35
N ILE A 114 0.55 18.47 -8.81
CA ILE A 114 1.38 17.34 -9.26
C ILE A 114 0.90 15.98 -8.72
N ILE A 115 0.10 15.98 -7.64
CA ILE A 115 -0.26 14.75 -6.93
C ILE A 115 -1.23 13.91 -7.74
N ARG A 116 -2.26 14.53 -8.30
CA ARG A 116 -3.29 13.81 -9.05
C ARG A 116 -2.73 13.06 -10.25
N PRO A 117 -1.90 13.67 -11.13
CA PRO A 117 -1.24 12.95 -12.22
C PRO A 117 -0.38 11.76 -11.74
N MET A 118 0.34 11.92 -10.62
CA MET A 118 1.15 10.83 -10.06
C MET A 118 0.28 9.67 -9.54
N GLN A 119 -0.82 9.97 -8.87
CA GLN A 119 -1.76 8.96 -8.39
C GLN A 119 -2.41 8.21 -9.58
N GLU A 120 -2.79 8.93 -10.63
CA GLU A 120 -3.37 8.35 -11.85
C GLU A 120 -2.36 7.44 -12.58
N ALA A 121 -1.09 7.85 -12.66
CA ALA A 121 -0.03 7.02 -13.21
C ALA A 121 0.14 5.70 -12.44
N LEU A 122 0.17 5.75 -11.10
CA LEU A 122 0.24 4.55 -10.26
C LEU A 122 -0.97 3.61 -10.48
N LEU A 123 -2.18 4.17 -10.58
CA LEU A 123 -3.37 3.36 -10.86
C LEU A 123 -3.30 2.70 -12.23
N GLU A 124 -2.77 3.41 -13.24
CA GLU A 124 -2.61 2.83 -14.58
C GLU A 124 -1.52 1.75 -14.59
N ASP A 125 -0.42 1.92 -13.86
CA ASP A 125 0.63 0.89 -13.69
C ASP A 125 0.03 -0.41 -13.13
N TYR A 126 -0.83 -0.34 -12.10
CA TYR A 126 -1.55 -1.51 -11.58
C TYR A 126 -2.46 -2.15 -12.63
N VAL A 127 -3.15 -1.35 -13.43
CA VAL A 127 -4.00 -1.86 -14.52
C VAL A 127 -3.17 -2.55 -15.60
N GLN A 128 -2.00 -2.01 -15.94
CA GLN A 128 -1.10 -2.64 -16.91
C GLN A 128 -0.50 -3.94 -16.36
N LEU A 129 -0.14 -3.98 -15.07
CA LEU A 129 0.31 -5.21 -14.42
C LEU A 129 -0.76 -6.30 -14.49
N MET A 130 -2.01 -5.97 -14.14
CA MET A 130 -3.14 -6.92 -14.27
C MET A 130 -3.30 -7.44 -15.70
N LYS A 131 -3.12 -6.56 -16.71
CA LYS A 131 -3.22 -6.94 -18.14
C LYS A 131 -2.11 -7.91 -18.55
N GLN A 132 -0.92 -7.78 -17.97
CA GLN A 132 0.21 -8.68 -18.26
C GLN A 132 0.07 -10.03 -17.54
N THR A 133 -0.53 -10.02 -16.33
CA THR A 133 -0.59 -11.20 -15.46
C THR A 133 -1.78 -12.11 -15.80
N TYR A 134 -2.93 -11.53 -16.15
CA TYR A 134 -4.19 -12.30 -16.26
C TYR A 134 -4.67 -12.47 -17.70
N PRO A 135 -5.36 -13.62 -18.02
CA PRO A 135 -6.08 -13.78 -19.26
C PRO A 135 -7.11 -12.65 -19.48
N VAL A 136 -7.37 -12.31 -20.75
CA VAL A 136 -8.19 -11.13 -21.14
C VAL A 136 -9.52 -11.05 -20.39
N ALA A 137 -10.26 -12.16 -20.27
CA ALA A 137 -11.55 -12.17 -19.59
C ALA A 137 -11.45 -11.86 -18.10
N LEU A 138 -10.43 -12.39 -17.41
CA LEU A 138 -10.17 -12.15 -16.00
C LEU A 138 -9.66 -10.72 -15.79
N TYR A 139 -8.71 -10.26 -16.61
CA TYR A 139 -8.23 -8.88 -16.59
C TYR A 139 -9.37 -7.86 -16.65
N GLN A 140 -10.33 -8.03 -17.57
CA GLN A 140 -11.46 -7.10 -17.71
C GLN A 140 -12.34 -7.06 -16.45
N ARG A 141 -12.50 -8.19 -15.75
CA ARG A 141 -13.23 -8.26 -14.48
C ARG A 141 -12.43 -7.57 -13.35
N CYS A 142 -11.17 -7.90 -13.22
CA CYS A 142 -10.27 -7.29 -12.20
C CYS A 142 -10.22 -5.76 -12.37
N LYS A 143 -10.06 -5.26 -13.60
CA LYS A 143 -10.05 -3.84 -13.90
C LYS A 143 -11.35 -3.13 -13.49
N ARG A 144 -12.53 -3.74 -13.77
CA ARG A 144 -13.83 -3.18 -13.36
C ARG A 144 -13.96 -3.15 -11.84
N ILE A 145 -13.60 -4.24 -11.14
CA ILE A 145 -13.60 -4.31 -9.69
C ILE A 145 -12.69 -3.23 -9.12
N PHE A 146 -11.45 -3.17 -9.57
CA PHE A 146 -10.46 -2.22 -9.09
C PHE A 146 -10.92 -0.76 -9.24
N ARG A 147 -11.48 -0.40 -10.39
CA ARG A 147 -12.00 0.96 -10.62
C ARG A 147 -13.27 1.29 -9.84
N SER A 148 -14.04 0.30 -9.39
CA SER A 148 -15.23 0.50 -8.58
C SER A 148 -14.96 0.74 -7.10
N ILE A 149 -13.75 0.45 -6.60
CA ILE A 149 -13.40 0.51 -5.17
C ILE A 149 -13.71 1.90 -4.57
N PRO A 150 -13.28 3.04 -5.16
CA PRO A 150 -13.54 4.35 -4.56
C PRO A 150 -15.04 4.65 -4.43
N GLU A 151 -15.83 4.33 -5.45
CA GLU A 151 -17.28 4.52 -5.43
C GLU A 151 -17.94 3.67 -4.35
N GLN A 152 -17.53 2.42 -4.23
CA GLN A 152 -18.09 1.52 -3.22
C GLN A 152 -17.73 1.92 -1.79
N LEU A 153 -16.51 2.42 -1.58
CA LEU A 153 -16.08 2.94 -0.28
C LEU A 153 -16.78 4.24 0.11
N ALA A 154 -17.24 5.02 -0.87
CA ALA A 154 -17.97 6.27 -0.64
C ALA A 154 -19.44 6.05 -0.22
N ARG A 155 -19.98 4.84 -0.37
CA ARG A 155 -21.36 4.50 0.05
C ARG A 155 -21.48 4.39 1.56
N GLU A 156 -22.67 4.63 2.10
CA GLU A 156 -22.95 4.42 3.54
C GLU A 156 -22.70 2.96 3.94
N ASN A 157 -23.21 2.02 3.13
CA ASN A 157 -22.92 0.59 3.29
C ASN A 157 -21.61 0.23 2.59
N LYS A 158 -20.53 0.14 3.36
CA LYS A 158 -19.18 -0.17 2.88
C LYS A 158 -18.94 -1.65 2.50
N LYS A 159 -20.01 -2.46 2.42
CA LYS A 159 -19.92 -3.83 1.91
C LYS A 159 -19.70 -3.80 0.40
N PHE A 160 -18.70 -4.56 -0.06
CA PHE A 160 -18.45 -4.67 -1.50
C PHE A 160 -19.60 -5.41 -2.19
N MET A 161 -20.21 -4.76 -3.18
CA MET A 161 -21.37 -5.26 -3.92
C MET A 161 -20.96 -5.69 -5.32
N TYR A 162 -20.71 -6.97 -5.55
CA TYR A 162 -20.32 -7.50 -6.88
C TYR A 162 -21.34 -7.18 -7.95
N LYS A 163 -22.63 -7.23 -7.65
CA LYS A 163 -23.72 -6.91 -8.60
C LYS A 163 -23.68 -5.47 -9.12
N SER A 164 -23.09 -4.54 -8.37
CA SER A 164 -22.94 -3.15 -8.83
C SER A 164 -21.78 -2.98 -9.82
N VAL A 165 -20.89 -3.97 -9.92
CA VAL A 165 -19.76 -3.97 -10.85
C VAL A 165 -20.03 -4.82 -12.06
N ASP A 166 -20.75 -5.95 -11.89
CA ASP A 166 -21.15 -6.86 -12.95
C ASP A 166 -22.55 -7.39 -12.66
N SER A 167 -23.53 -6.99 -13.48
CA SER A 167 -24.95 -7.38 -13.33
C SER A 167 -25.15 -8.90 -13.40
N ASN A 168 -24.23 -9.63 -14.04
CA ASN A 168 -24.25 -11.07 -14.17
C ASN A 168 -23.49 -11.81 -13.03
N ALA A 169 -22.91 -11.09 -12.07
CA ALA A 169 -22.25 -11.72 -10.94
C ALA A 169 -23.28 -12.40 -10.04
N ARG A 170 -23.11 -13.70 -9.82
CA ARG A 170 -23.85 -14.45 -8.81
C ARG A 170 -23.32 -14.09 -7.42
N SER A 171 -24.24 -13.86 -6.51
CA SER A 171 -23.95 -13.62 -5.09
C SER A 171 -23.48 -14.91 -4.41
#